data_dff32cc8f8cf2e3c42523689ab129b41
#
_entry.id   dff32cc8f8cf2e3c42523689ab129b41
#
_cell.length_a   1.000
_cell.length_b   1.000
_cell.length_c   1.000
_cell.angle_alpha   90.00
_cell.angle_beta   90.00
_cell.angle_gamma   90.00
#
_symmetry.space_group_name_H-M   'P 1'
#
loop_
_entity.id
_entity.type
_entity.pdbx_description
1 polymer ?
#
loop_
_entity_poly.entity_id
_entity_poly.type
_entity_poly.pdbx_seq_one_letter_code
_entity_poly.pdbx_strand_id
1 'polypeptide(L)'
;MSGSNFPGGFANGVTIRGIPLTVSNPGEVFWVNSTAVLAKGARGGSDGNDGTYRSPFATIDYAVGRCTANRGDIIMVMPGHSEDISGASALDLDVAGVAVIGLGTGTDRPDLNFSATAGTVDAAAANVTLYNLTFTADVSAVVVGLNVDAADCTVDNCEFNFNETGDDFKTMIDADAVDGFHLTNSKLLGEDNVAGGLIGVRLDTDTQTEIVDNFIIGEFATGAIVGEGAAGAQLLVLGNCIYNADTAGGEVIDLNVAHTGMLVKNSCGTLFTTAPETAFDPGSCLSLENYVCNNVDESGTIVPTGIST
;
A
#
# COMPACT_ATOMS: atom_id res chain seq x y z
N MET A 1 -23.19 34.67 -5.12
CA MET A 1 -22.23 34.55 -4.02
C MET A 1 -22.88 33.70 -2.95
N SER A 2 -22.48 32.43 -2.80
CA SER A 2 -22.90 31.62 -1.65
C SER A 2 -22.00 32.06 -0.49
N GLY A 3 -22.58 32.79 0.48
CA GLY A 3 -21.87 33.13 1.69
C GLY A 3 -21.47 31.86 2.43
N SER A 4 -20.21 31.71 2.76
CA SER A 4 -19.74 30.67 3.65
C SER A 4 -20.39 30.90 5.02
N ASN A 5 -20.92 29.85 5.65
CA ASN A 5 -21.40 29.94 7.03
C ASN A 5 -20.27 30.23 8.05
N PHE A 6 -19.05 30.38 7.58
CA PHE A 6 -17.84 30.64 8.36
C PHE A 6 -17.08 31.84 7.80
N PRO A 7 -17.61 33.07 7.95
CA PRO A 7 -17.01 34.27 7.35
C PRO A 7 -15.62 34.64 7.90
N GLY A 8 -15.20 34.04 9.00
CA GLY A 8 -13.85 34.20 9.59
C GLY A 8 -12.92 33.00 9.37
N GLY A 9 -13.33 32.03 8.56
CA GLY A 9 -12.59 30.78 8.42
C GLY A 9 -12.67 29.91 9.68
N PHE A 10 -11.79 28.94 9.77
CA PHE A 10 -11.67 28.04 10.92
C PHE A 10 -10.46 28.48 11.76
N ALA A 11 -10.70 29.02 12.95
CA ALA A 11 -9.64 29.53 13.84
C ALA A 11 -8.59 28.48 14.23
N ASN A 12 -8.96 27.18 14.18
CA ASN A 12 -8.09 26.06 14.52
C ASN A 12 -7.79 25.14 13.31
N GLY A 13 -7.99 25.65 12.09
CA GLY A 13 -7.83 24.85 10.88
C GLY A 13 -8.99 23.86 10.63
N VAL A 14 -8.92 23.16 9.51
CA VAL A 14 -9.82 22.06 9.14
C VAL A 14 -9.01 20.78 9.12
N THR A 15 -9.53 19.72 9.69
CA THR A 15 -8.99 18.37 9.53
C THR A 15 -9.89 17.58 8.60
N ILE A 16 -9.32 16.97 7.56
CA ILE A 16 -10.00 15.95 6.76
C ILE A 16 -9.46 14.60 7.20
N ARG A 17 -10.33 13.75 7.78
CA ARG A 17 -9.98 12.42 8.30
C ARG A 17 -8.73 12.42 9.22
N GLY A 18 -8.59 13.46 10.04
CA GLY A 18 -7.46 13.56 10.98
C GLY A 18 -6.22 14.25 10.41
N ILE A 19 -6.16 14.53 9.13
CA ILE A 19 -5.07 15.32 8.52
C ILE A 19 -5.40 16.79 8.68
N PRO A 20 -4.60 17.58 9.40
CA PRO A 20 -4.83 19.01 9.53
C PRO A 20 -4.54 19.73 8.22
N LEU A 21 -5.56 20.32 7.61
CA LEU A 21 -5.38 21.32 6.57
C LEU A 21 -5.02 22.63 7.27
N THR A 22 -3.74 22.88 7.44
CA THR A 22 -3.29 24.13 8.05
C THR A 22 -3.41 25.27 7.03
N VAL A 23 -3.86 26.42 7.48
CA VAL A 23 -3.92 27.66 6.68
C VAL A 23 -2.53 28.06 6.12
N SER A 24 -1.48 27.43 6.62
CA SER A 24 -0.09 27.64 6.19
C SER A 24 0.40 26.67 5.14
N ASN A 25 -0.41 25.68 4.71
CA ASN A 25 0.01 24.81 3.61
C ASN A 25 -0.16 25.56 2.28
N PRO A 26 0.93 25.88 1.57
CA PRO A 26 0.87 26.61 0.31
C PRO A 26 0.41 25.74 -0.85
N GLY A 27 0.18 24.43 -0.62
CA GLY A 27 -0.19 23.45 -1.64
C GLY A 27 -1.56 23.73 -2.26
N GLU A 28 -1.70 23.34 -3.50
CA GLU A 28 -2.98 23.32 -4.22
C GLU A 28 -3.71 22.01 -3.97
N VAL A 29 -5.04 22.03 -4.17
CA VAL A 29 -5.87 20.84 -4.09
C VAL A 29 -6.48 20.59 -5.46
N PHE A 30 -6.08 19.48 -6.09
CA PHE A 30 -6.62 19.00 -7.33
C PHE A 30 -7.65 17.91 -7.09
N TRP A 31 -8.63 17.82 -7.98
CA TRP A 31 -9.69 16.82 -7.91
C TRP A 31 -9.64 15.93 -9.14
N VAL A 32 -9.79 14.64 -8.91
CA VAL A 32 -9.80 13.62 -9.95
C VAL A 32 -11.09 12.81 -9.88
N ASN A 33 -11.68 12.53 -11.03
CA ASN A 33 -12.83 11.63 -11.15
C ASN A 33 -12.83 10.94 -12.51
N SER A 34 -13.29 9.71 -12.59
CA SER A 34 -13.44 9.03 -13.87
C SER A 34 -14.48 9.70 -14.76
N THR A 35 -14.37 9.47 -16.06
CA THR A 35 -15.24 10.10 -17.06
C THR A 35 -16.70 9.65 -16.94
N ALA A 36 -16.95 8.44 -16.43
CA ALA A 36 -18.27 7.81 -16.38
C ALA A 36 -19.04 8.07 -15.07
N VAL A 37 -18.35 8.44 -13.99
CA VAL A 37 -18.95 8.64 -12.67
C VAL A 37 -19.12 10.12 -12.38
N LEU A 38 -20.35 10.52 -12.13
CA LEU A 38 -20.65 11.90 -11.78
C LEU A 38 -21.03 12.00 -10.32
N ALA A 39 -20.16 12.56 -9.49
CA ALA A 39 -20.59 13.07 -8.20
C ALA A 39 -21.67 14.13 -8.42
N LYS A 40 -22.70 14.16 -7.55
CA LYS A 40 -23.84 15.06 -7.71
C LYS A 40 -23.38 16.52 -7.85
N GLY A 41 -23.59 17.11 -9.03
CA GLY A 41 -23.21 18.49 -9.33
C GLY A 41 -21.78 18.68 -9.85
N ALA A 42 -21.00 17.59 -10.02
CA ALA A 42 -19.72 17.60 -10.71
C ALA A 42 -19.87 17.24 -12.20
N ARG A 43 -18.88 17.59 -12.99
CA ARG A 43 -18.70 17.08 -14.35
C ARG A 43 -17.94 15.75 -14.30
N GLY A 44 -18.05 14.96 -15.37
CA GLY A 44 -17.13 13.85 -15.60
C GLY A 44 -15.69 14.36 -15.67
N GLY A 45 -14.75 13.52 -15.25
CA GLY A 45 -13.33 13.84 -15.32
C GLY A 45 -12.87 14.06 -16.76
N SER A 46 -11.94 14.97 -16.94
CA SER A 46 -11.24 15.21 -18.21
C SER A 46 -9.96 15.98 -17.93
N ASP A 47 -8.87 15.59 -18.56
CA ASP A 47 -7.58 16.27 -18.41
C ASP A 47 -7.55 17.67 -19.07
N GLY A 48 -8.59 18.02 -19.82
CA GLY A 48 -8.86 19.36 -20.27
C GLY A 48 -9.60 20.26 -19.26
N ASN A 49 -9.95 19.75 -18.09
CA ASN A 49 -10.60 20.49 -17.01
C ASN A 49 -9.60 21.28 -16.16
N ASP A 50 -10.11 22.03 -15.17
CA ASP A 50 -9.31 22.89 -14.28
C ASP A 50 -8.81 22.16 -13.00
N GLY A 51 -9.14 20.88 -12.81
CA GLY A 51 -8.80 20.13 -11.61
C GLY A 51 -9.55 20.55 -10.34
N THR A 52 -10.68 21.22 -10.46
CA THR A 52 -11.52 21.59 -9.33
C THR A 52 -12.59 20.54 -9.04
N TYR A 53 -13.23 20.59 -7.87
CA TYR A 53 -14.32 19.68 -7.52
C TYR A 53 -15.44 19.60 -8.60
N ARG A 54 -15.76 20.73 -9.25
CA ARG A 54 -16.81 20.80 -10.28
C ARG A 54 -16.31 20.50 -11.68
N SER A 55 -15.00 20.47 -11.89
CA SER A 55 -14.34 20.27 -13.17
C SER A 55 -13.06 19.46 -12.94
N PRO A 56 -13.18 18.18 -12.49
CA PRO A 56 -12.05 17.37 -12.08
C PRO A 56 -11.24 16.88 -13.29
N PHE A 57 -9.98 16.53 -13.07
CA PHE A 57 -9.17 15.80 -14.03
C PHE A 57 -9.70 14.37 -14.20
N ALA A 58 -9.30 13.68 -15.27
CA ALA A 58 -9.72 12.31 -15.54
C ALA A 58 -8.80 11.30 -14.84
N THR A 59 -7.51 11.58 -14.72
CA THR A 59 -6.48 10.66 -14.23
C THR A 59 -5.68 11.26 -13.09
N ILE A 60 -5.20 10.38 -12.22
CA ILE A 60 -4.32 10.76 -11.11
C ILE A 60 -2.97 11.21 -11.68
N ASP A 61 -2.45 10.48 -12.67
CA ASP A 61 -1.16 10.79 -13.32
C ASP A 61 -1.15 12.22 -13.89
N TYR A 62 -2.20 12.61 -14.61
CA TYR A 62 -2.31 13.98 -15.11
C TYR A 62 -2.33 15.00 -13.96
N ALA A 63 -3.03 14.70 -12.87
CA ALA A 63 -3.08 15.58 -11.70
C ALA A 63 -1.70 15.71 -11.04
N VAL A 64 -0.91 14.61 -10.94
CA VAL A 64 0.47 14.64 -10.47
C VAL A 64 1.32 15.60 -11.30
N GLY A 65 1.22 15.53 -12.63
CA GLY A 65 1.92 16.43 -13.54
C GLY A 65 1.52 17.93 -13.41
N ARG A 66 0.45 18.25 -12.65
CA ARG A 66 0.03 19.63 -12.32
C ARG A 66 0.55 20.10 -10.95
N CYS A 67 1.06 19.18 -10.15
CA CYS A 67 1.60 19.46 -8.84
C CYS A 67 2.98 20.13 -8.91
N THR A 68 3.38 20.74 -7.82
CA THR A 68 4.71 21.33 -7.65
C THR A 68 5.44 20.66 -6.51
N ALA A 69 6.63 20.17 -6.78
CA ALA A 69 7.41 19.42 -5.81
C ALA A 69 7.61 20.20 -4.49
N ASN A 70 7.43 19.49 -3.38
CA ASN A 70 7.61 20.00 -2.01
C ASN A 70 6.73 21.20 -1.64
N ARG A 71 5.66 21.44 -2.41
CA ARG A 71 4.66 22.46 -2.07
C ARG A 71 3.58 21.94 -1.12
N GLY A 72 3.44 20.63 -1.00
CA GLY A 72 2.40 19.97 -0.22
C GLY A 72 1.05 19.93 -0.95
N ASP A 73 1.07 19.72 -2.25
CA ASP A 73 -0.13 19.57 -3.06
C ASP A 73 -0.89 18.29 -2.71
N ILE A 74 -2.21 18.36 -2.82
CA ILE A 74 -3.10 17.26 -2.50
C ILE A 74 -3.97 16.94 -3.71
N ILE A 75 -4.01 15.67 -4.07
CA ILE A 75 -4.90 15.12 -5.10
C ILE A 75 -6.04 14.40 -4.40
N MET A 76 -7.25 14.94 -4.52
CA MET A 76 -8.47 14.35 -3.96
C MET A 76 -9.15 13.51 -5.03
N VAL A 77 -9.14 12.20 -4.85
CA VAL A 77 -9.77 11.25 -5.76
C VAL A 77 -11.20 10.98 -5.32
N MET A 78 -12.15 11.25 -6.21
CA MET A 78 -13.58 11.20 -5.89
C MET A 78 -14.08 9.77 -5.66
N PRO A 79 -15.16 9.60 -4.84
CA PRO A 79 -15.74 8.27 -4.61
C PRO A 79 -16.20 7.61 -5.91
N GLY A 80 -15.90 6.33 -6.07
CA GLY A 80 -16.23 5.54 -7.26
C GLY A 80 -15.38 5.87 -8.49
N HIS A 81 -14.30 6.62 -8.33
CA HIS A 81 -13.29 6.75 -9.38
C HIS A 81 -12.69 5.38 -9.69
N SER A 82 -12.49 5.10 -10.96
CA SER A 82 -11.77 3.93 -11.44
C SER A 82 -10.81 4.36 -12.53
N GLU A 83 -9.56 3.95 -12.43
CA GLU A 83 -8.48 4.25 -13.38
C GLU A 83 -7.81 2.95 -13.82
N ASP A 84 -7.55 2.84 -15.11
CA ASP A 84 -6.98 1.63 -15.73
C ASP A 84 -5.44 1.73 -15.77
N ILE A 85 -4.79 0.82 -15.07
CA ILE A 85 -3.34 0.68 -15.00
C ILE A 85 -2.90 -0.36 -16.03
N SER A 86 -2.70 0.07 -17.28
CA SER A 86 -2.50 -0.81 -18.42
C SER A 86 -1.06 -0.89 -18.95
N GLY A 87 -0.10 -0.31 -18.27
CA GLY A 87 1.29 -0.33 -18.67
C GLY A 87 2.26 -0.01 -17.55
N ALA A 88 3.55 -0.16 -17.81
CA ALA A 88 4.59 0.24 -16.88
C ALA A 88 4.50 1.74 -16.60
N SER A 89 4.62 2.11 -15.32
CA SER A 89 4.47 3.51 -14.85
C SER A 89 3.20 4.18 -15.38
N ALA A 90 2.09 3.42 -15.46
CA ALA A 90 0.81 3.99 -15.93
C ALA A 90 0.28 5.07 -14.97
N LEU A 91 0.68 5.00 -13.71
CA LEU A 91 0.58 6.08 -12.74
C LEU A 91 1.98 6.32 -12.16
N ASP A 92 2.59 7.44 -12.50
CA ASP A 92 3.92 7.83 -12.05
C ASP A 92 3.82 8.99 -11.04
N LEU A 93 4.16 8.71 -9.78
CA LEU A 93 4.18 9.68 -8.71
C LEU A 93 5.57 10.32 -8.62
N ASP A 94 5.93 11.06 -9.68
CA ASP A 94 7.26 11.67 -9.92
C ASP A 94 7.44 13.06 -9.28
N VAL A 95 6.45 13.56 -8.54
CA VAL A 95 6.47 14.86 -7.88
C VAL A 95 6.56 14.71 -6.37
N ALA A 96 7.67 15.12 -5.77
CA ALA A 96 7.93 14.97 -4.35
C ALA A 96 6.94 15.75 -3.46
N GLY A 97 6.53 15.13 -2.36
CA GLY A 97 5.67 15.76 -1.34
C GLY A 97 4.21 15.88 -1.74
N VAL A 98 3.73 15.04 -2.67
CA VAL A 98 2.33 14.98 -3.09
C VAL A 98 1.57 13.93 -2.27
N ALA A 99 0.34 14.26 -1.87
CA ALA A 99 -0.58 13.33 -1.24
C ALA A 99 -1.75 13.01 -2.17
N VAL A 100 -1.95 11.71 -2.47
CA VAL A 100 -3.11 11.19 -3.20
C VAL A 100 -4.09 10.61 -2.19
N ILE A 101 -5.26 11.23 -2.05
CA ILE A 101 -6.25 10.90 -1.04
C ILE A 101 -7.54 10.43 -1.69
N GLY A 102 -7.83 9.13 -1.56
CA GLY A 102 -9.08 8.54 -1.99
C GLY A 102 -10.24 8.91 -1.05
N LEU A 103 -11.36 9.28 -1.61
CA LEU A 103 -12.60 9.53 -0.90
C LEU A 103 -13.55 8.34 -1.10
N GLY A 104 -14.46 8.14 -0.15
CA GLY A 104 -15.39 7.01 -0.19
C GLY A 104 -14.98 5.86 0.71
N THR A 105 -15.80 4.82 0.75
CA THR A 105 -15.60 3.63 1.58
C THR A 105 -16.25 2.41 0.91
N GLY A 106 -15.71 1.22 1.16
CA GLY A 106 -16.19 -0.01 0.53
C GLY A 106 -16.08 0.08 -0.99
N THR A 107 -17.13 -0.23 -1.71
CA THR A 107 -17.18 -0.20 -3.19
C THR A 107 -17.07 1.20 -3.80
N ASP A 108 -17.21 2.26 -2.99
CA ASP A 108 -17.02 3.64 -3.44
C ASP A 108 -15.57 4.13 -3.22
N ARG A 109 -14.69 3.30 -2.68
CA ARG A 109 -13.25 3.61 -2.60
C ARG A 109 -12.69 3.71 -4.02
N PRO A 110 -11.86 4.73 -4.34
CA PRO A 110 -11.23 4.81 -5.65
C PRO A 110 -10.39 3.57 -5.96
N ASP A 111 -10.51 3.08 -7.17
CA ASP A 111 -9.92 1.83 -7.63
C ASP A 111 -8.93 2.06 -8.77
N LEU A 112 -7.73 1.52 -8.61
CA LEU A 112 -6.68 1.41 -9.60
C LEU A 112 -6.72 -0.02 -10.15
N ASN A 113 -7.29 -0.17 -11.35
CA ASN A 113 -7.57 -1.46 -11.96
C ASN A 113 -6.43 -1.89 -12.89
N PHE A 114 -5.70 -2.94 -12.53
CA PHE A 114 -4.57 -3.45 -13.31
C PHE A 114 -5.04 -4.39 -14.40
N SER A 115 -5.22 -3.87 -15.60
CA SER A 115 -5.70 -4.62 -16.78
C SER A 115 -4.58 -5.22 -17.65
N ALA A 116 -3.33 -5.07 -17.26
CA ALA A 116 -2.18 -5.65 -17.95
C ALA A 116 -1.12 -6.14 -16.95
N THR A 117 -0.42 -7.22 -17.29
CA THR A 117 0.66 -7.80 -16.48
C THR A 117 1.83 -6.85 -16.22
N ALA A 118 2.05 -5.89 -17.11
CA ALA A 118 3.08 -4.86 -16.98
C ALA A 118 2.55 -3.57 -16.33
N GLY A 119 1.29 -3.54 -15.89
CA GLY A 119 0.73 -2.40 -15.17
C GLY A 119 1.47 -2.18 -13.85
N THR A 120 1.93 -0.96 -13.59
CA THR A 120 2.56 -0.56 -12.32
C THR A 120 2.12 0.83 -11.91
N VAL A 121 2.06 1.03 -10.60
CA VAL A 121 2.04 2.34 -9.97
C VAL A 121 3.42 2.58 -9.37
N ASP A 122 4.09 3.65 -9.77
CA ASP A 122 5.45 3.94 -9.32
C ASP A 122 5.47 5.16 -8.39
N ALA A 123 5.90 4.97 -7.14
CA ALA A 123 6.22 6.06 -6.22
C ALA A 123 7.69 6.48 -6.44
N ALA A 124 7.93 7.23 -7.54
CA ALA A 124 9.26 7.60 -8.03
C ALA A 124 9.84 8.85 -7.36
N ALA A 125 9.05 9.58 -6.57
CA ALA A 125 9.49 10.76 -5.85
C ALA A 125 9.30 10.65 -4.34
N ALA A 126 10.18 11.28 -3.58
CA ALA A 126 10.18 11.22 -2.12
C ALA A 126 8.97 11.93 -1.47
N ASN A 127 8.62 11.49 -0.26
CA ASN A 127 7.53 12.06 0.54
C ASN A 127 6.15 11.96 -0.14
N VAL A 128 5.91 10.93 -0.94
CA VAL A 128 4.60 10.65 -1.53
C VAL A 128 3.72 9.94 -0.49
N THR A 129 2.46 10.33 -0.42
CA THR A 129 1.47 9.68 0.42
C THR A 129 0.32 9.14 -0.42
N LEU A 130 0.03 7.84 -0.29
CA LEU A 130 -1.14 7.18 -0.84
C LEU A 130 -2.09 6.83 0.31
N TYR A 131 -3.31 7.34 0.26
CA TYR A 131 -4.29 7.12 1.31
C TYR A 131 -5.64 6.67 0.75
N ASN A 132 -6.19 5.58 1.29
CA ASN A 132 -7.55 5.09 1.04
C ASN A 132 -7.84 4.80 -0.45
N LEU A 133 -6.92 4.12 -1.10
CA LEU A 133 -7.04 3.64 -2.48
C LEU A 133 -7.18 2.12 -2.52
N THR A 134 -7.78 1.60 -3.56
CA THR A 134 -7.80 0.17 -3.89
C THR A 134 -6.92 -0.09 -5.10
N PHE A 135 -6.17 -1.17 -5.08
CA PHE A 135 -5.33 -1.69 -6.16
C PHE A 135 -5.89 -3.05 -6.52
N THR A 136 -6.52 -3.17 -7.68
CA THR A 136 -7.22 -4.40 -8.08
C THR A 136 -6.53 -5.05 -9.26
N ALA A 137 -6.02 -6.29 -9.10
CA ALA A 137 -5.58 -7.10 -10.22
C ALA A 137 -6.80 -7.58 -11.03
N ASP A 138 -6.84 -7.29 -12.33
CA ASP A 138 -7.87 -7.70 -13.30
C ASP A 138 -7.24 -8.57 -14.41
N VAL A 139 -6.07 -9.09 -14.18
CA VAL A 139 -5.35 -10.06 -15.00
C VAL A 139 -4.45 -10.91 -14.11
N SER A 140 -4.16 -12.12 -14.57
CA SER A 140 -3.18 -12.97 -13.89
C SER A 140 -1.76 -12.40 -14.01
N ALA A 141 -0.99 -12.53 -12.95
CA ALA A 141 0.45 -12.27 -12.91
C ALA A 141 0.86 -10.81 -13.21
N VAL A 142 0.14 -9.84 -12.63
CA VAL A 142 0.66 -8.45 -12.58
C VAL A 142 2.01 -8.46 -11.89
N VAL A 143 3.06 -7.97 -12.56
CA VAL A 143 4.44 -8.15 -12.09
C VAL A 143 4.67 -7.44 -10.74
N VAL A 144 4.30 -6.16 -10.64
CA VAL A 144 4.35 -5.37 -9.40
C VAL A 144 3.14 -4.45 -9.36
N GLY A 145 2.42 -4.44 -8.26
CA GLY A 145 1.29 -3.53 -8.05
C GLY A 145 1.76 -2.11 -7.76
N LEU A 146 2.47 -1.94 -6.67
CA LEU A 146 3.10 -0.67 -6.28
C LEU A 146 4.60 -0.84 -6.18
N ASN A 147 5.34 -0.08 -6.95
CA ASN A 147 6.77 0.04 -6.88
C ASN A 147 7.14 1.31 -6.12
N VAL A 148 7.95 1.20 -5.06
CA VAL A 148 8.40 2.32 -4.23
C VAL A 148 9.89 2.49 -4.43
N ASP A 149 10.28 3.51 -5.20
CA ASP A 149 11.66 3.79 -5.58
C ASP A 149 12.24 5.04 -4.89
N ALA A 150 11.48 5.64 -3.96
CA ALA A 150 11.89 6.89 -3.35
C ALA A 150 11.59 6.94 -1.84
N ALA A 151 12.38 7.74 -1.13
CA ALA A 151 12.37 7.83 0.32
C ALA A 151 11.09 8.46 0.90
N ASP A 152 10.80 8.12 2.17
CA ASP A 152 9.72 8.70 2.97
C ASP A 152 8.32 8.56 2.34
N CYS A 153 8.08 7.48 1.58
CA CYS A 153 6.78 7.19 1.02
C CYS A 153 5.87 6.51 2.03
N THR A 154 4.59 6.89 2.03
CA THR A 154 3.58 6.36 2.95
C THR A 154 2.40 5.77 2.19
N VAL A 155 2.04 4.53 2.54
CA VAL A 155 0.83 3.83 2.08
C VAL A 155 -0.04 3.55 3.31
N ASP A 156 -1.16 4.24 3.42
CA ASP A 156 -2.03 4.12 4.60
C ASP A 156 -3.48 3.86 4.21
N ASN A 157 -4.12 2.91 4.91
CA ASN A 157 -5.51 2.52 4.70
C ASN A 157 -5.84 2.13 3.24
N CYS A 158 -4.87 1.57 2.51
CA CYS A 158 -5.04 1.06 1.15
C CYS A 158 -5.44 -0.42 1.15
N GLU A 159 -5.97 -0.89 0.00
CA GLU A 159 -6.36 -2.27 -0.18
C GLU A 159 -5.82 -2.80 -1.50
N PHE A 160 -5.08 -3.91 -1.47
CA PHE A 160 -4.65 -4.68 -2.62
C PHE A 160 -5.54 -5.91 -2.71
N ASN A 161 -6.17 -6.14 -3.85
CA ASN A 161 -7.06 -7.28 -4.06
C ASN A 161 -7.04 -7.75 -5.52
N PHE A 162 -7.90 -8.71 -5.85
CA PHE A 162 -8.08 -9.27 -7.20
C PHE A 162 -9.56 -9.24 -7.59
N ASN A 163 -9.84 -9.21 -8.89
CA ASN A 163 -11.21 -9.13 -9.40
C ASN A 163 -11.87 -10.51 -9.50
N GLU A 164 -11.17 -11.48 -10.09
CA GLU A 164 -11.68 -12.84 -10.31
C GLU A 164 -10.64 -13.89 -9.92
N THR A 165 -11.09 -15.14 -9.78
CA THR A 165 -10.20 -16.29 -9.57
C THR A 165 -9.18 -16.39 -10.70
N GLY A 166 -7.91 -16.37 -10.36
CA GLY A 166 -6.77 -16.41 -11.29
C GLY A 166 -6.15 -15.05 -11.59
N ASP A 167 -6.74 -13.96 -11.12
CA ASP A 167 -6.14 -12.62 -11.18
C ASP A 167 -5.27 -12.41 -9.95
N ASP A 168 -4.03 -11.98 -10.14
CA ASP A 168 -3.10 -11.86 -9.03
C ASP A 168 -1.97 -10.86 -9.29
N PHE A 169 -1.35 -10.41 -8.21
CA PHE A 169 -0.06 -9.74 -8.23
C PHE A 169 1.07 -10.73 -7.95
N LYS A 170 2.14 -10.70 -8.74
CA LYS A 170 3.38 -11.41 -8.38
C LYS A 170 4.02 -10.81 -7.14
N THR A 171 4.08 -9.50 -7.09
CA THR A 171 4.47 -8.72 -5.92
C THR A 171 3.45 -7.60 -5.74
N MET A 172 2.81 -7.51 -4.57
CA MET A 172 1.84 -6.46 -4.34
C MET A 172 2.53 -5.12 -4.13
N ILE A 173 3.51 -5.08 -3.23
CA ILE A 173 4.32 -3.89 -2.92
C ILE A 173 5.79 -4.28 -3.00
N ASP A 174 6.52 -3.56 -3.80
CA ASP A 174 7.96 -3.66 -3.96
C ASP A 174 8.61 -2.39 -3.44
N ALA A 175 9.32 -2.50 -2.32
CA ALA A 175 10.12 -1.43 -1.77
C ALA A 175 11.59 -1.82 -1.94
N ASP A 176 12.28 -1.21 -2.92
CA ASP A 176 13.64 -1.56 -3.29
C ASP A 176 14.59 -0.40 -2.99
N ALA A 177 15.50 -0.63 -2.05
CA ALA A 177 16.56 0.30 -1.68
C ALA A 177 16.06 1.69 -1.22
N VAL A 178 14.96 1.74 -0.46
CA VAL A 178 14.35 2.98 0.00
C VAL A 178 14.57 3.22 1.50
N ASP A 179 14.64 4.49 1.88
CA ASP A 179 14.66 4.92 3.28
C ASP A 179 13.29 5.45 3.68
N GLY A 180 12.79 5.06 4.87
CA GLY A 180 11.58 5.66 5.43
C GLY A 180 10.28 5.25 4.73
N PHE A 181 10.17 4.02 4.23
CA PHE A 181 8.89 3.50 3.72
C PHE A 181 7.94 3.14 4.87
N HIS A 182 6.69 3.59 4.78
CA HIS A 182 5.65 3.31 5.76
C HIS A 182 4.44 2.64 5.12
N LEU A 183 4.13 1.41 5.53
CA LEU A 183 2.90 0.69 5.18
C LEU A 183 2.05 0.51 6.44
N THR A 184 0.91 1.19 6.51
CA THR A 184 0.08 1.20 7.71
C THR A 184 -1.39 0.96 7.43
N ASN A 185 -2.09 0.30 8.37
CA ASN A 185 -3.56 0.12 8.35
C ASN A 185 -4.13 -0.43 7.03
N SER A 186 -3.32 -1.10 6.25
CA SER A 186 -3.65 -1.54 4.90
C SER A 186 -4.02 -3.02 4.84
N LYS A 187 -4.70 -3.41 3.76
CA LYS A 187 -5.07 -4.79 3.51
C LYS A 187 -4.41 -5.26 2.23
N LEU A 188 -3.72 -6.39 2.31
CA LEU A 188 -3.13 -7.09 1.19
C LEU A 188 -3.84 -8.45 1.07
N LEU A 189 -4.70 -8.59 0.09
CA LEU A 189 -5.53 -9.77 -0.12
C LEU A 189 -5.07 -10.47 -1.39
N GLY A 190 -4.29 -11.53 -1.25
CA GLY A 190 -3.92 -12.43 -2.32
C GLY A 190 -4.98 -13.52 -2.52
N GLU A 191 -5.04 -14.10 -3.70
CA GLU A 191 -5.91 -15.26 -3.96
C GLU A 191 -5.42 -16.49 -3.20
N ASP A 192 -6.34 -17.37 -2.79
CA ASP A 192 -6.06 -18.55 -1.95
C ASP A 192 -6.04 -19.87 -2.71
N ASN A 193 -5.92 -19.87 -4.03
CA ASN A 193 -6.04 -21.12 -4.81
C ASN A 193 -5.26 -21.14 -6.14
N VAL A 194 -4.31 -20.23 -6.34
CA VAL A 194 -3.54 -20.20 -7.59
C VAL A 194 -2.07 -19.92 -7.26
N ALA A 195 -1.20 -20.76 -7.77
CA ALA A 195 0.26 -20.59 -7.71
C ALA A 195 0.72 -19.35 -8.52
N GLY A 196 0.16 -18.19 -8.22
CA GLY A 196 0.31 -16.94 -8.95
C GLY A 196 1.01 -15.86 -8.16
N GLY A 197 0.50 -15.53 -6.98
CA GLY A 197 1.09 -14.56 -6.07
C GLY A 197 2.38 -15.09 -5.47
N LEU A 198 3.42 -14.29 -5.46
CA LEU A 198 4.71 -14.70 -4.88
C LEU A 198 4.96 -14.00 -3.55
N ILE A 199 4.75 -12.69 -3.51
CA ILE A 199 5.18 -11.84 -2.40
C ILE A 199 4.10 -10.78 -2.10
N GLY A 200 3.76 -10.63 -0.82
CA GLY A 200 2.92 -9.51 -0.38
C GLY A 200 3.71 -8.20 -0.35
N VAL A 201 4.77 -8.14 0.46
CA VAL A 201 5.68 -6.98 0.57
C VAL A 201 7.11 -7.46 0.39
N ARG A 202 7.80 -6.94 -0.61
CA ARG A 202 9.23 -7.17 -0.84
C ARG A 202 10.05 -6.00 -0.31
N LEU A 203 11.13 -6.32 0.40
CA LEU A 203 12.09 -5.38 0.96
C LEU A 203 13.50 -5.72 0.46
N ASP A 204 14.27 -4.73 0.05
CA ASP A 204 15.68 -4.90 -0.34
C ASP A 204 16.51 -3.67 0.03
N THR A 205 17.50 -3.83 0.86
CA THR A 205 18.39 -2.76 1.38
C THR A 205 17.71 -1.58 2.06
N ASP A 206 16.45 -1.72 2.43
CA ASP A 206 15.63 -0.64 3.02
C ASP A 206 16.13 -0.24 4.39
N THR A 207 15.99 1.05 4.72
CA THR A 207 16.25 1.54 6.07
C THR A 207 15.04 2.31 6.60
N GLN A 208 14.83 2.27 7.93
CA GLN A 208 13.74 2.96 8.61
C GLN A 208 12.34 2.60 8.07
N THR A 209 12.16 1.35 7.63
CA THR A 209 10.90 0.85 7.09
C THR A 209 9.96 0.44 8.21
N GLU A 210 8.69 0.84 8.11
CA GLU A 210 7.63 0.52 9.06
C GLU A 210 6.47 -0.22 8.36
N ILE A 211 6.15 -1.43 8.83
CA ILE A 211 4.98 -2.22 8.40
C ILE A 211 4.11 -2.45 9.64
N VAL A 212 3.06 -1.63 9.80
CA VAL A 212 2.33 -1.54 11.07
C VAL A 212 0.82 -1.70 10.89
N ASP A 213 0.22 -2.56 11.73
CA ASP A 213 -1.23 -2.76 11.83
C ASP A 213 -1.91 -3.12 10.49
N ASN A 214 -1.24 -3.94 9.66
CA ASN A 214 -1.76 -4.39 8.38
C ASN A 214 -2.43 -5.77 8.50
N PHE A 215 -3.29 -6.05 7.52
CA PHE A 215 -3.96 -7.33 7.34
C PHE A 215 -3.51 -7.94 6.01
N ILE A 216 -2.65 -8.96 6.07
CA ILE A 216 -2.01 -9.58 4.90
C ILE A 216 -2.46 -11.03 4.83
N ILE A 217 -3.30 -11.35 3.86
CA ILE A 217 -3.87 -12.69 3.71
C ILE A 217 -3.85 -13.10 2.24
N GLY A 218 -3.41 -14.32 1.97
CA GLY A 218 -3.41 -14.89 0.62
C GLY A 218 -2.50 -16.10 0.51
N GLU A 219 -2.35 -16.62 -0.68
CA GLU A 219 -1.35 -17.62 -1.03
C GLU A 219 -0.12 -16.92 -1.61
N PHE A 220 0.94 -16.81 -0.82
CA PHE A 220 2.20 -16.18 -1.20
C PHE A 220 3.28 -17.26 -1.27
N ALA A 221 3.62 -17.70 -2.48
CA ALA A 221 4.51 -18.85 -2.68
C ALA A 221 5.96 -18.61 -2.20
N THR A 222 6.40 -17.35 -2.09
CA THR A 222 7.69 -16.99 -1.48
C THR A 222 7.48 -16.55 -0.03
N GLY A 223 6.59 -15.57 0.19
CA GLY A 223 6.28 -15.12 1.54
C GLY A 223 5.38 -13.89 1.56
N ALA A 224 4.71 -13.66 2.69
CA ALA A 224 3.84 -12.49 2.82
C ALA A 224 4.65 -11.19 3.03
N ILE A 225 5.73 -11.25 3.82
CA ILE A 225 6.74 -10.18 3.93
C ILE A 225 8.10 -10.82 3.70
N VAL A 226 8.82 -10.37 2.69
CA VAL A 226 10.07 -11.00 2.25
C VAL A 226 11.18 -9.97 2.18
N GLY A 227 12.33 -10.29 2.77
CA GLY A 227 13.56 -9.54 2.61
C GLY A 227 14.45 -10.23 1.59
N GLU A 228 14.61 -9.64 0.42
CA GLU A 228 15.47 -10.14 -0.65
C GLU A 228 16.68 -9.23 -0.87
N GLY A 229 17.62 -9.67 -1.70
CA GLY A 229 18.76 -8.90 -2.15
C GLY A 229 19.82 -8.66 -1.07
N ALA A 230 19.88 -7.50 -0.45
CA ALA A 230 20.84 -7.18 0.59
C ALA A 230 20.15 -6.75 1.90
N ALA A 231 20.90 -6.78 3.01
CA ALA A 231 20.35 -6.51 4.33
C ALA A 231 19.93 -5.05 4.50
N GLY A 232 18.66 -4.84 4.86
CA GLY A 232 18.14 -3.57 5.34
C GLY A 232 18.40 -3.33 6.83
N ALA A 233 18.10 -2.12 7.30
CA ALA A 233 18.31 -1.74 8.69
C ALA A 233 17.14 -0.94 9.27
N GLN A 234 16.97 -1.02 10.59
CA GLN A 234 15.94 -0.25 11.31
C GLN A 234 14.52 -0.58 10.86
N LEU A 235 14.27 -1.84 10.49
CA LEU A 235 12.95 -2.36 10.13
C LEU A 235 12.06 -2.45 11.39
N LEU A 236 10.82 -2.01 11.29
CA LEU A 236 9.77 -2.24 12.30
C LEU A 236 8.59 -2.95 11.65
N VAL A 237 8.31 -4.19 12.06
CA VAL A 237 7.10 -4.93 11.70
C VAL A 237 6.27 -5.14 12.96
N LEU A 238 5.16 -4.40 13.09
CA LEU A 238 4.42 -4.32 14.35
C LEU A 238 2.92 -4.55 14.16
N GLY A 239 2.36 -5.46 14.95
CA GLY A 239 0.91 -5.57 15.11
C GLY A 239 0.16 -6.12 13.89
N ASN A 240 0.85 -6.70 12.93
CA ASN A 240 0.22 -7.20 11.71
C ASN A 240 -0.50 -8.52 11.97
N CYS A 241 -1.62 -8.72 11.24
CA CYS A 241 -2.29 -10.01 11.12
C CYS A 241 -1.95 -10.59 9.75
N ILE A 242 -1.17 -11.68 9.73
CA ILE A 242 -0.64 -12.27 8.51
C ILE A 242 -1.11 -13.73 8.41
N TYR A 243 -1.70 -14.10 7.28
CA TYR A 243 -2.04 -15.49 6.99
C TYR A 243 -1.59 -15.85 5.58
N ASN A 244 -0.69 -16.84 5.51
CA ASN A 244 -0.25 -17.39 4.24
C ASN A 244 -0.87 -18.77 4.02
N ALA A 245 -1.71 -18.87 2.99
CA ALA A 245 -2.41 -20.10 2.61
C ALA A 245 -1.53 -21.03 1.75
N ASP A 246 -0.30 -20.67 1.41
CA ASP A 246 0.58 -21.55 0.65
C ASP A 246 0.91 -22.82 1.44
N THR A 247 0.82 -23.97 0.75
CA THR A 247 1.10 -25.29 1.33
C THR A 247 2.44 -25.88 0.89
N ALA A 248 3.13 -25.20 -0.02
CA ALA A 248 4.34 -25.72 -0.66
C ALA A 248 5.65 -25.19 -0.06
N GLY A 249 5.62 -24.04 0.62
CA GLY A 249 6.82 -23.51 1.22
C GLY A 249 6.83 -22.00 1.50
N GLY A 250 5.74 -21.29 1.17
CA GLY A 250 5.67 -19.86 1.42
C GLY A 250 5.65 -19.50 2.90
N GLU A 251 6.54 -18.62 3.30
CA GLU A 251 6.66 -18.18 4.69
C GLU A 251 5.71 -17.01 4.99
N VAL A 252 5.41 -16.77 6.25
CA VAL A 252 4.65 -15.57 6.66
C VAL A 252 5.54 -14.35 6.74
N ILE A 253 6.75 -14.53 7.25
CA ILE A 253 7.83 -13.53 7.23
C ILE A 253 9.11 -14.26 6.91
N ASP A 254 9.80 -13.86 5.86
CA ASP A 254 11.09 -14.40 5.41
C ASP A 254 12.09 -13.25 5.27
N LEU A 255 12.90 -13.04 6.32
CA LEU A 255 14.00 -12.09 6.31
C LEU A 255 15.34 -12.82 6.29
N ASN A 256 15.45 -13.83 5.43
CA ASN A 256 16.65 -14.69 5.32
C ASN A 256 17.93 -13.93 4.97
N VAL A 257 17.81 -12.77 4.34
CA VAL A 257 18.87 -11.77 4.27
C VAL A 257 18.87 -10.99 5.58
N ALA A 258 20.01 -10.81 6.19
CA ALA A 258 20.21 -10.33 7.55
C ALA A 258 19.70 -8.89 7.81
N HIS A 259 18.41 -8.64 7.61
CA HIS A 259 17.75 -7.39 8.01
C HIS A 259 17.87 -7.19 9.51
N THR A 260 18.02 -5.95 9.95
CA THR A 260 18.09 -5.60 11.38
C THR A 260 16.95 -4.68 11.76
N GLY A 261 16.39 -4.90 12.94
CA GLY A 261 15.23 -4.11 13.39
C GLY A 261 14.44 -4.85 14.45
N MET A 262 13.13 -4.67 14.46
CA MET A 262 12.23 -5.27 15.43
C MET A 262 10.98 -5.86 14.76
N LEU A 263 10.65 -7.10 15.09
CA LEU A 263 9.37 -7.75 14.78
C LEU A 263 8.58 -7.89 16.08
N VAL A 264 7.43 -7.24 16.20
CA VAL A 264 6.73 -7.10 17.47
C VAL A 264 5.24 -7.37 17.32
N LYS A 265 4.70 -8.28 18.15
CA LYS A 265 3.26 -8.53 18.28
C LYS A 265 2.54 -8.87 16.97
N ASN A 266 3.20 -9.54 16.06
CA ASN A 266 2.54 -10.01 14.84
C ASN A 266 1.83 -11.34 15.13
N SER A 267 0.62 -11.46 14.57
CA SER A 267 -0.17 -12.69 14.63
C SER A 267 -0.12 -13.38 13.27
N CYS A 268 0.60 -14.48 13.19
CA CYS A 268 0.93 -15.16 11.95
C CYS A 268 0.26 -16.54 11.88
N GLY A 269 -0.28 -16.89 10.75
CA GLY A 269 -0.80 -18.23 10.44
C GLY A 269 -0.33 -18.70 9.08
N THR A 270 -0.05 -20.01 8.95
CA THR A 270 0.31 -20.60 7.67
C THR A 270 -0.29 -22.00 7.50
N LEU A 271 -0.57 -22.42 6.27
CA LEU A 271 -0.91 -23.80 5.95
C LEU A 271 0.32 -24.67 5.68
N PHE A 272 1.50 -24.10 5.67
CA PHE A 272 2.73 -24.85 5.50
C PHE A 272 2.94 -25.84 6.65
N THR A 273 3.30 -27.09 6.30
CA THR A 273 3.29 -28.23 7.23
C THR A 273 4.55 -28.41 8.07
N THR A 274 5.53 -27.53 7.95
CA THR A 274 6.75 -27.57 8.76
C THR A 274 6.53 -26.94 10.14
N ALA A 275 7.53 -27.00 10.98
CA ALA A 275 7.47 -26.39 12.30
C ALA A 275 7.25 -24.86 12.18
N PRO A 276 6.50 -24.24 13.10
CA PRO A 276 6.18 -22.80 13.05
C PRO A 276 7.40 -21.87 12.89
N GLU A 277 8.51 -22.28 13.50
CA GLU A 277 9.78 -21.55 13.43
C GLU A 277 10.43 -21.52 12.04
N THR A 278 10.02 -22.40 11.14
CA THR A 278 10.49 -22.37 9.75
C THR A 278 9.59 -21.55 8.82
N ALA A 279 8.40 -21.20 9.28
CA ALA A 279 7.49 -20.33 8.55
C ALA A 279 7.67 -18.84 8.92
N PHE A 280 8.55 -18.55 9.86
CA PHE A 280 8.83 -17.22 10.37
C PHE A 280 10.34 -17.06 10.56
N ASP A 281 11.02 -16.49 9.58
CA ASP A 281 12.44 -16.16 9.68
C ASP A 281 12.63 -14.67 9.98
N PRO A 282 13.04 -14.31 11.21
CA PRO A 282 13.25 -12.92 11.57
C PRO A 282 14.57 -12.34 11.03
N GLY A 283 15.39 -13.11 10.32
CA GLY A 283 16.74 -12.71 9.95
C GLY A 283 17.60 -12.32 11.16
N SER A 284 18.10 -11.10 11.18
CA SER A 284 18.82 -10.51 12.31
C SER A 284 17.98 -9.53 13.14
N CYS A 285 16.68 -9.49 12.96
CA CYS A 285 15.77 -8.63 13.73
C CYS A 285 15.53 -9.19 15.13
N LEU A 286 15.29 -8.28 16.07
CA LEU A 286 14.81 -8.64 17.40
C LEU A 286 13.32 -9.02 17.33
N SER A 287 12.97 -10.24 17.72
CA SER A 287 11.60 -10.75 17.70
C SER A 287 11.00 -10.72 19.11
N LEU A 288 9.84 -10.07 19.28
CA LEU A 288 9.18 -9.91 20.56
C LEU A 288 7.66 -10.13 20.44
N GLU A 289 7.14 -11.07 21.23
CA GLU A 289 5.70 -11.35 21.33
C GLU A 289 5.03 -11.66 19.97
N ASN A 290 5.75 -12.29 19.04
CA ASN A 290 5.16 -12.77 17.80
C ASN A 290 4.58 -14.17 18.00
N TYR A 291 3.39 -14.41 17.46
CA TYR A 291 2.72 -15.72 17.51
C TYR A 291 2.61 -16.31 16.12
N VAL A 292 3.06 -17.55 15.96
CA VAL A 292 2.95 -18.30 14.70
C VAL A 292 2.21 -19.60 14.95
N CYS A 293 1.20 -19.88 14.14
CA CYS A 293 0.53 -21.17 14.09
C CYS A 293 0.56 -21.74 12.67
N ASN A 294 0.55 -23.06 12.57
CA ASN A 294 0.45 -23.76 11.29
C ASN A 294 -0.59 -24.89 11.38
N ASN A 295 -0.78 -25.66 10.31
CA ASN A 295 -1.74 -26.75 10.32
C ASN A 295 -1.30 -27.96 11.17
N VAL A 296 -0.11 -27.97 11.75
CA VAL A 296 0.39 -29.00 12.69
C VAL A 296 0.32 -28.53 14.14
N ASP A 297 0.60 -27.26 14.40
CA ASP A 297 0.48 -26.61 15.71
C ASP A 297 -0.58 -25.51 15.67
N GLU A 298 -1.83 -25.92 15.81
CA GLU A 298 -3.00 -25.03 15.79
C GLU A 298 -3.09 -24.16 17.06
N SER A 299 -2.32 -24.47 18.11
CA SER A 299 -2.35 -23.70 19.37
C SER A 299 -1.46 -22.46 19.34
N GLY A 300 -0.60 -22.38 18.33
CA GLY A 300 0.34 -21.27 18.13
C GLY A 300 1.56 -21.34 19.04
N THR A 301 2.66 -20.88 18.51
CA THR A 301 3.96 -20.80 19.22
C THR A 301 4.45 -19.36 19.24
N ILE A 302 5.04 -18.92 20.35
CA ILE A 302 5.75 -17.64 20.42
C ILE A 302 7.11 -17.81 19.75
N VAL A 303 7.41 -17.01 18.77
CA VAL A 303 8.71 -17.02 18.10
C VAL A 303 9.50 -15.74 18.38
N PRO A 304 10.80 -15.86 18.63
CA PRO A 304 11.58 -17.10 18.69
C PRO A 304 11.24 -17.93 19.93
N THR A 305 11.29 -19.25 19.79
CA THR A 305 11.05 -20.23 20.88
C THR A 305 12.19 -20.31 21.89
N GLY A 306 13.18 -19.48 21.77
CA GLY A 306 14.35 -19.37 22.61
C GLY A 306 15.54 -18.86 21.84
N ILE A 307 16.39 -18.11 22.53
CA ILE A 307 17.64 -17.65 21.95
C ILE A 307 18.51 -18.91 21.76
N SER A 308 18.69 -19.35 20.52
CA SER A 308 19.76 -20.23 20.18
C SER A 308 21.06 -19.43 20.30
N THR A 309 21.78 -19.65 21.41
CA THR A 309 23.14 -19.10 21.60
C THR A 309 24.14 -19.88 20.78
#